data_7f25b838d63104e507f7640611b8102e
#
_entry.id   7f25b838d63104e507f7640611b8102e
#
_cell.length_a   1.000
_cell.length_b   1.000
_cell.length_c   1.000
_cell.angle_alpha   90.00
_cell.angle_beta   90.00
_cell.angle_gamma   90.00
#
_symmetry.space_group_name_H-M   'P 1'
#
loop_
_entity.id
_entity.type
_entity.pdbx_description
1 polymer ?
#
loop_
_entity_poly.entity_id
_entity_poly.type
_entity_poly.pdbx_seq_one_letter_code
_entity_poly.pdbx_strand_id
1 'polypeptide(L)'
;IWWLLFLIYPRLLPSPVSTMREALRLVSDGTFFFHMYQSLRRVFVGSIFAMFLSVGVGIYMGTVVMGERFFQPLVVLGLTIPGLMWALIAVMLFGINEWSPYFAVTVTIFPMLVINIWAGVKALDKELIDMSRVFHFTPWMKISQVIVPQLLPNIFAATRYGLGLAWKVVVVVEMFGTSNGVGYQVMKSYQVFNMEGVIAWTLTFVVAMIIIEYGMINFAERRLTAWRPKIDVWRR
;
A
#
# COMPACT_ATOMS: atom_id res chain seq x y z
N ILE A 1 -4.56 -25.45 -17.30
CA ILE A 1 -4.65 -26.04 -15.93
C ILE A 1 -6.05 -25.81 -15.36
N TRP A 2 -6.58 -24.55 -15.27
CA TRP A 2 -7.92 -24.28 -14.69
C TRP A 2 -9.06 -25.05 -15.38
N TRP A 3 -9.06 -25.12 -16.71
CA TRP A 3 -10.08 -25.88 -17.47
C TRP A 3 -10.07 -27.36 -17.13
N LEU A 4 -8.88 -27.96 -16.98
CA LEU A 4 -8.73 -29.37 -16.58
C LEU A 4 -9.25 -29.61 -15.16
N LEU A 5 -8.92 -28.71 -14.23
CA LEU A 5 -9.42 -28.81 -12.85
C LEU A 5 -10.95 -28.66 -12.78
N PHE A 6 -11.55 -27.78 -13.60
CA PHE A 6 -12.99 -27.66 -13.71
C PHE A 6 -13.64 -28.96 -14.21
N LEU A 7 -13.05 -29.63 -15.21
CA LEU A 7 -13.58 -30.89 -15.72
C LEU A 7 -13.53 -32.02 -14.69
N ILE A 8 -12.54 -32.02 -13.78
CA ILE A 8 -12.41 -33.03 -12.72
C ILE A 8 -13.32 -32.68 -11.52
N TYR A 9 -13.46 -31.40 -11.17
CA TYR A 9 -14.19 -30.94 -10.00
C TYR A 9 -15.24 -29.86 -10.33
N PRO A 10 -16.26 -30.14 -11.17
CA PRO A 10 -17.22 -29.12 -11.65
C PRO A 10 -18.13 -28.55 -10.54
N ARG A 11 -18.22 -29.24 -9.39
CA ARG A 11 -18.99 -28.76 -8.24
C ARG A 11 -18.20 -27.80 -7.32
N LEU A 12 -16.88 -27.84 -7.39
CA LEU A 12 -16.00 -27.02 -6.54
C LEU A 12 -15.45 -25.81 -7.25
N LEU A 13 -15.20 -25.93 -8.55
CA LEU A 13 -14.61 -24.85 -9.35
C LEU A 13 -15.56 -24.45 -10.46
N PRO A 14 -15.85 -23.15 -10.62
CA PRO A 14 -16.65 -22.67 -11.74
C PRO A 14 -15.86 -22.75 -13.05
N SER A 15 -16.58 -22.78 -14.18
CA SER A 15 -15.92 -22.78 -15.48
C SER A 15 -15.21 -21.45 -15.73
N PRO A 16 -14.05 -21.45 -16.43
CA PRO A 16 -13.38 -20.21 -16.80
C PRO A 16 -14.28 -19.28 -17.63
N VAL A 17 -15.16 -19.85 -18.46
CA VAL A 17 -16.08 -19.08 -19.32
C VAL A 17 -17.18 -18.42 -18.50
N SER A 18 -17.81 -19.11 -17.54
CA SER A 18 -18.84 -18.50 -16.70
C SER A 18 -18.27 -17.41 -15.81
N THR A 19 -17.09 -17.64 -15.22
CA THR A 19 -16.38 -16.63 -14.43
C THR A 19 -16.02 -15.40 -15.25
N MET A 20 -15.53 -15.58 -16.49
CA MET A 20 -15.22 -14.46 -17.37
C MET A 20 -16.47 -13.68 -17.76
N ARG A 21 -17.58 -14.39 -18.02
CA ARG A 21 -18.88 -13.73 -18.31
C ARG A 21 -19.35 -12.91 -17.12
N GLU A 22 -19.25 -13.42 -15.89
CA GLU A 22 -19.59 -12.68 -14.68
C GLU A 22 -18.67 -11.48 -14.49
N ALA A 23 -17.36 -11.62 -14.70
CA ALA A 23 -16.40 -10.52 -14.63
C ALA A 23 -16.73 -9.41 -15.65
N LEU A 24 -17.06 -9.77 -16.89
CA LEU A 24 -17.49 -8.81 -17.92
C LEU A 24 -18.81 -8.13 -17.54
N ARG A 25 -19.76 -8.86 -16.95
CA ARG A 25 -21.01 -8.29 -16.47
C ARG A 25 -20.76 -7.25 -15.38
N LEU A 26 -19.94 -7.54 -14.37
CA LEU A 26 -19.59 -6.60 -13.29
C LEU A 26 -19.00 -5.29 -13.83
N VAL A 27 -18.21 -5.38 -14.91
CA VAL A 27 -17.63 -4.21 -15.56
C VAL A 27 -18.69 -3.47 -16.38
N SER A 28 -19.54 -4.18 -17.16
CA SER A 28 -20.55 -3.58 -18.04
C SER A 28 -21.68 -2.89 -17.26
N ASP A 29 -22.08 -3.46 -16.11
CA ASP A 29 -23.12 -2.90 -15.25
C ASP A 29 -22.63 -1.70 -14.42
N GLY A 30 -21.34 -1.37 -14.49
CA GLY A 30 -20.73 -0.31 -13.69
C GLY A 30 -20.51 -0.64 -12.20
N THR A 31 -21.01 -1.76 -11.72
CA THR A 31 -20.91 -2.18 -10.31
C THR A 31 -19.46 -2.29 -9.87
N PHE A 32 -18.60 -2.84 -10.74
CA PHE A 32 -17.16 -2.95 -10.48
C PHE A 32 -16.53 -1.58 -10.20
N PHE A 33 -16.80 -0.57 -11.02
CA PHE A 33 -16.18 0.76 -10.88
C PHE A 33 -16.56 1.45 -9.58
N PHE A 34 -17.82 1.32 -9.14
CA PHE A 34 -18.27 1.87 -7.87
C PHE A 34 -17.52 1.27 -6.69
N HIS A 35 -17.48 -0.06 -6.59
CA HIS A 35 -16.81 -0.75 -5.48
C HIS A 35 -15.29 -0.58 -5.52
N MET A 36 -14.70 -0.59 -6.71
CA MET A 36 -13.29 -0.32 -6.91
C MET A 36 -12.89 1.09 -6.48
N TYR A 37 -13.68 2.10 -6.82
CA TYR A 37 -13.46 3.47 -6.36
C TYR A 37 -13.47 3.58 -4.83
N GLN A 38 -14.39 2.91 -4.15
CA GLN A 38 -14.45 2.91 -2.69
C GLN A 38 -13.19 2.27 -2.07
N SER A 39 -12.76 1.14 -2.60
CA SER A 39 -11.52 0.47 -2.14
C SER A 39 -10.29 1.33 -2.43
N LEU A 40 -10.18 1.93 -3.62
CA LEU A 40 -9.11 2.86 -3.99
C LEU A 40 -9.03 4.04 -3.03
N ARG A 41 -10.15 4.71 -2.79
CA ARG A 41 -10.24 5.84 -1.86
C ARG A 41 -9.68 5.48 -0.50
N ARG A 42 -10.05 4.30 0.04
CA ARG A 42 -9.59 3.82 1.36
C ARG A 42 -8.10 3.56 1.38
N VAL A 43 -7.57 2.93 0.33
CA VAL A 43 -6.13 2.72 0.19
C VAL A 43 -5.38 4.04 0.17
N PHE A 44 -5.82 4.99 -0.66
CA PHE A 44 -5.12 6.28 -0.78
C PHE A 44 -5.19 7.08 0.51
N VAL A 45 -6.36 7.22 1.11
CA VAL A 45 -6.52 7.97 2.36
C VAL A 45 -5.70 7.36 3.49
N GLY A 46 -5.82 6.05 3.73
CA GLY A 46 -5.03 5.36 4.75
C GLY A 46 -3.52 5.45 4.50
N SER A 47 -3.10 5.33 3.24
CA SER A 47 -1.68 5.45 2.87
C SER A 47 -1.13 6.87 3.07
N ILE A 48 -1.92 7.91 2.80
CA ILE A 48 -1.53 9.31 3.05
C ILE A 48 -1.34 9.54 4.55
N PHE A 49 -2.27 9.09 5.39
CA PHE A 49 -2.13 9.18 6.84
C PHE A 49 -0.89 8.43 7.34
N ALA A 50 -0.69 7.21 6.88
CA ALA A 50 0.47 6.42 7.24
C ALA A 50 1.78 7.10 6.81
N MET A 51 1.84 7.62 5.60
CA MET A 51 3.03 8.32 5.08
C MET A 51 3.36 9.56 5.91
N PHE A 52 2.34 10.39 6.19
CA PHE A 52 2.53 11.60 6.98
C PHE A 52 3.11 11.30 8.36
N LEU A 53 2.53 10.32 9.07
CA LEU A 53 3.03 9.88 10.37
C LEU A 53 4.43 9.27 10.28
N SER A 54 4.67 8.45 9.25
CA SER A 54 5.94 7.74 9.06
C SER A 54 7.10 8.67 8.73
N VAL A 55 6.85 9.73 7.97
CA VAL A 55 7.88 10.75 7.67
C VAL A 55 8.32 11.44 8.97
N GLY A 56 7.37 11.85 9.81
CA GLY A 56 7.68 12.48 11.09
C GLY A 56 8.48 11.55 12.02
N VAL A 57 7.97 10.34 12.24
CA VAL A 57 8.61 9.36 13.13
C VAL A 57 9.95 8.88 12.56
N GLY A 58 10.03 8.58 11.26
CA GLY A 58 11.26 8.10 10.62
C GLY A 58 12.39 9.13 10.64
N ILE A 59 12.08 10.41 10.41
CA ILE A 59 13.07 11.50 10.56
C ILE A 59 13.49 11.66 12.00
N TYR A 60 12.55 11.64 12.95
CA TYR A 60 12.86 11.73 14.39
C TYR A 60 13.76 10.58 14.86
N MET A 61 13.47 9.35 14.44
CA MET A 61 14.32 8.19 14.72
C MET A 61 15.71 8.30 14.06
N GLY A 62 15.80 8.85 12.87
CA GLY A 62 17.07 8.99 12.14
C GLY A 62 17.98 10.09 12.68
N THR A 63 17.40 11.11 13.33
CA THR A 63 18.13 12.30 13.79
C THR A 63 18.38 12.34 15.30
N VAL A 64 17.54 11.67 16.09
CA VAL A 64 17.57 11.71 17.57
C VAL A 64 17.72 10.31 18.15
N VAL A 65 18.80 10.06 18.87
CA VAL A 65 19.09 8.75 19.49
C VAL A 65 17.97 8.28 20.43
N MET A 66 17.34 9.20 21.19
CA MET A 66 16.20 8.87 22.05
C MET A 66 15.00 8.43 21.24
N GLY A 67 14.74 9.08 20.09
CA GLY A 67 13.68 8.70 19.15
C GLY A 67 13.89 7.29 18.62
N GLU A 68 15.11 6.96 18.21
CA GLU A 68 15.48 5.62 17.77
C GLU A 68 15.21 4.57 18.87
N ARG A 69 15.75 4.77 20.06
CA ARG A 69 15.61 3.83 21.17
C ARG A 69 14.16 3.61 21.61
N PHE A 70 13.32 4.65 21.52
CA PHE A 70 11.93 4.57 21.91
C PHE A 70 11.05 3.92 20.83
N PHE A 71 11.18 4.37 19.58
CA PHE A 71 10.27 3.91 18.51
C PHE A 71 10.68 2.59 17.86
N GLN A 72 11.97 2.25 17.86
CA GLN A 72 12.45 1.02 17.21
C GLN A 72 11.73 -0.25 17.71
N PRO A 73 11.58 -0.50 19.02
CA PRO A 73 10.85 -1.67 19.51
C PRO A 73 9.38 -1.65 19.07
N LEU A 74 8.72 -0.47 19.09
CA LEU A 74 7.31 -0.33 18.69
C LEU A 74 7.11 -0.62 17.21
N VAL A 75 8.02 -0.12 16.38
CA VAL A 75 8.02 -0.36 14.93
C VAL A 75 8.22 -1.86 14.63
N VAL A 76 9.15 -2.52 15.31
CA VAL A 76 9.39 -3.97 15.17
C VAL A 76 8.16 -4.76 15.60
N LEU A 77 7.53 -4.43 16.72
CA LEU A 77 6.28 -5.05 17.16
C LEU A 77 5.16 -4.86 16.13
N GLY A 78 5.04 -3.66 15.58
CA GLY A 78 4.06 -3.38 14.52
C GLY A 78 4.23 -4.24 13.27
N LEU A 79 5.45 -4.60 12.91
CA LEU A 79 5.74 -5.49 11.76
C LEU A 79 5.40 -6.96 12.04
N THR A 80 5.43 -7.39 13.29
CA THR A 80 5.13 -8.79 13.64
C THR A 80 3.64 -9.10 13.65
N ILE A 81 2.79 -8.08 13.83
CA ILE A 81 1.34 -8.26 13.90
C ILE A 81 0.79 -8.42 12.47
N PRO A 82 0.13 -9.55 12.14
CA PRO A 82 -0.48 -9.77 10.84
C PRO A 82 -1.54 -8.71 10.50
N GLY A 83 -1.59 -8.26 9.24
CA GLY A 83 -2.56 -7.24 8.79
C GLY A 83 -4.03 -7.63 9.05
N LEU A 84 -4.37 -8.92 9.02
CA LEU A 84 -5.70 -9.40 9.41
C LEU A 84 -6.06 -9.03 10.86
N MET A 85 -5.11 -9.12 11.79
CA MET A 85 -5.38 -8.75 13.20
C MET A 85 -5.65 -7.24 13.33
N TRP A 86 -4.88 -6.40 12.62
CA TRP A 86 -5.16 -4.97 12.58
C TRP A 86 -6.53 -4.66 11.97
N ALA A 87 -6.94 -5.43 10.95
CA ALA A 87 -8.27 -5.32 10.35
C ALA A 87 -9.38 -5.62 11.37
N LEU A 88 -9.28 -6.72 12.11
CA LEU A 88 -10.26 -7.10 13.13
C LEU A 88 -10.31 -6.10 14.29
N ILE A 89 -9.14 -5.67 14.79
CA ILE A 89 -9.06 -4.64 15.83
C ILE A 89 -9.73 -3.35 15.37
N ALA A 90 -9.49 -2.92 14.13
CA ALA A 90 -10.10 -1.73 13.57
C ALA A 90 -11.63 -1.81 13.55
N VAL A 91 -12.17 -2.95 13.10
CA VAL A 91 -13.62 -3.17 13.06
C VAL A 91 -14.22 -3.22 14.47
N MET A 92 -13.51 -3.81 15.44
CA MET A 92 -13.98 -3.83 16.83
C MET A 92 -13.97 -2.45 17.49
N LEU A 93 -12.99 -1.59 17.15
CA LEU A 93 -12.86 -0.25 17.72
C LEU A 93 -13.84 0.75 17.08
N PHE A 94 -13.98 0.72 15.76
CA PHE A 94 -14.72 1.74 15.01
C PHE A 94 -16.07 1.23 14.47
N GLY A 95 -16.31 -0.09 14.47
CA GLY A 95 -17.51 -0.69 13.88
C GLY A 95 -17.49 -0.68 12.34
N ILE A 96 -18.68 -0.86 11.75
CA ILE A 96 -18.87 -0.88 10.29
C ILE A 96 -18.97 0.56 9.78
N ASN A 97 -17.84 1.17 9.47
CA ASN A 97 -17.73 2.53 8.93
C ASN A 97 -16.41 2.76 8.20
N GLU A 98 -16.21 3.98 7.66
CA GLU A 98 -15.03 4.36 6.88
C GLU A 98 -13.74 4.50 7.73
N TRP A 99 -13.82 4.68 9.04
CA TRP A 99 -12.64 4.79 9.90
C TRP A 99 -11.92 3.45 10.09
N SER A 100 -12.66 2.34 10.05
CA SER A 100 -12.07 1.01 10.18
C SER A 100 -11.01 0.72 9.12
N PRO A 101 -11.27 0.84 7.80
CA PRO A 101 -10.25 0.64 6.80
C PRO A 101 -9.13 1.70 6.84
N TYR A 102 -9.42 2.98 7.14
CA TYR A 102 -8.38 4.00 7.24
C TYR A 102 -7.38 3.68 8.35
N PHE A 103 -7.88 3.34 9.54
CA PHE A 103 -7.04 2.96 10.67
C PHE A 103 -6.22 1.69 10.37
N ALA A 104 -6.87 0.63 9.90
CA ALA A 104 -6.20 -0.65 9.66
C ALA A 104 -5.08 -0.53 8.62
N VAL A 105 -5.32 0.19 7.52
CA VAL A 105 -4.28 0.47 6.51
C VAL A 105 -3.15 1.28 7.14
N THR A 106 -3.49 2.38 7.83
CA THR A 106 -2.49 3.25 8.44
C THR A 106 -1.57 2.49 9.37
N VAL A 107 -2.12 1.72 10.32
CA VAL A 107 -1.32 1.01 11.32
C VAL A 107 -0.51 -0.13 10.72
N THR A 108 -1.06 -0.82 9.72
CA THR A 108 -0.36 -1.96 9.09
C THR A 108 0.85 -1.53 8.28
N ILE A 109 0.74 -0.45 7.50
CA ILE A 109 1.85 -0.03 6.62
C ILE A 109 2.82 0.92 7.30
N PHE A 110 2.40 1.63 8.35
CA PHE A 110 3.18 2.61 9.10
C PHE A 110 4.57 2.09 9.51
N PRO A 111 4.72 0.91 10.15
CA PRO A 111 6.03 0.44 10.59
C PRO A 111 7.02 0.23 9.44
N MET A 112 6.53 -0.29 8.32
CA MET A 112 7.32 -0.51 7.11
C MET A 112 7.81 0.80 6.50
N LEU A 113 6.92 1.80 6.43
CA LEU A 113 7.26 3.13 5.93
C LEU A 113 8.30 3.81 6.85
N VAL A 114 8.12 3.71 8.17
CA VAL A 114 9.07 4.27 9.16
C VAL A 114 10.47 3.71 8.95
N ILE A 115 10.62 2.39 8.82
CA ILE A 115 11.94 1.77 8.63
C ILE A 115 12.63 2.29 7.37
N ASN A 116 11.89 2.40 6.26
CA ASN A 116 12.47 2.88 5.00
C ASN A 116 12.90 4.35 5.09
N ILE A 117 12.12 5.19 5.75
CA ILE A 117 12.44 6.61 5.94
C ILE A 117 13.61 6.75 6.91
N TRP A 118 13.57 6.02 8.03
CA TRP A 118 14.67 5.98 9.00
C TRP A 118 16.00 5.55 8.38
N ALA A 119 15.99 4.47 7.58
CA ALA A 119 17.17 4.02 6.84
C ALA A 119 17.66 5.09 5.85
N GLY A 120 16.73 5.78 5.17
CA GLY A 120 17.06 6.89 4.27
C GLY A 120 17.73 8.06 5.01
N VAL A 121 17.23 8.43 6.18
CA VAL A 121 17.83 9.49 7.01
C VAL A 121 19.24 9.11 7.46
N LYS A 122 19.46 7.85 7.84
CA LYS A 122 20.81 7.37 8.24
C LYS A 122 21.78 7.29 7.05
N ALA A 123 21.29 7.17 5.83
CA ALA A 123 22.08 7.12 4.60
C ALA A 123 22.34 8.51 3.98
N LEU A 124 21.92 9.61 4.63
CA LEU A 124 22.19 10.96 4.15
C LEU A 124 23.69 11.22 4.06
N ASP A 125 24.11 11.85 2.95
CA ASP A 125 25.48 12.26 2.72
C ASP A 125 25.88 13.38 3.69
N LYS A 126 26.84 13.06 4.54
CA LYS A 126 27.35 14.00 5.55
C LYS A 126 28.10 15.18 4.91
N GLU A 127 28.80 14.96 3.79
CA GLU A 127 29.55 16.01 3.09
C GLU A 127 28.59 17.09 2.57
N LEU A 128 27.44 16.70 1.99
CA LEU A 128 26.41 17.64 1.56
C LEU A 128 25.78 18.39 2.74
N ILE A 129 25.61 17.73 3.90
CA ILE A 129 25.12 18.36 5.12
C ILE A 129 26.13 19.39 5.63
N ASP A 130 27.42 19.06 5.65
CA ASP A 130 28.49 19.95 6.11
C ASP A 130 28.71 21.11 5.12
N MET A 131 28.64 20.85 3.81
CA MET A 131 28.60 21.91 2.79
C MET A 131 27.45 22.90 3.07
N SER A 132 26.26 22.44 3.39
CA SER A 132 25.12 23.32 3.71
C SER A 132 25.38 24.23 4.92
N ARG A 133 26.22 23.79 5.87
CA ARG A 133 26.64 24.59 7.05
C ARG A 133 27.67 25.67 6.63
N VAL A 134 28.66 25.29 5.82
CA VAL A 134 29.70 26.24 5.34
C VAL A 134 29.08 27.35 4.51
N PHE A 135 28.09 27.03 3.67
CA PHE A 135 27.35 28.00 2.85
C PHE A 135 26.22 28.72 3.61
N HIS A 136 26.13 28.54 4.93
CA HIS A 136 25.14 29.20 5.78
C HIS A 136 23.69 29.04 5.30
N PHE A 137 23.32 27.82 4.85
CA PHE A 137 21.94 27.51 4.44
C PHE A 137 20.98 27.77 5.59
N THR A 138 19.87 28.43 5.29
CA THR A 138 18.77 28.50 6.24
C THR A 138 18.20 27.08 6.53
N PRO A 139 17.55 26.85 7.68
CA PRO A 139 16.94 25.52 7.97
C PRO A 139 16.03 25.03 6.85
N TRP A 140 15.26 25.91 6.23
CA TRP A 140 14.38 25.59 5.11
C TRP A 140 15.16 25.21 3.84
N MET A 141 16.20 25.93 3.48
CA MET A 141 17.08 25.61 2.34
C MET A 141 17.74 24.24 2.55
N LYS A 142 18.23 23.95 3.76
CA LYS A 142 18.83 22.66 4.10
C LYS A 142 17.83 21.51 3.93
N ILE A 143 16.60 21.68 4.41
CA ILE A 143 15.55 20.65 4.26
C ILE A 143 15.19 20.47 2.79
N SER A 144 14.85 21.55 2.08
CA SER A 144 14.31 21.49 0.72
C SER A 144 15.32 21.13 -0.35
N GLN A 145 16.61 21.55 -0.19
CA GLN A 145 17.63 21.40 -1.22
C GLN A 145 18.64 20.27 -0.94
N VAL A 146 18.76 19.82 0.32
CA VAL A 146 19.74 18.79 0.70
C VAL A 146 19.04 17.53 1.21
N ILE A 147 18.18 17.64 2.22
CA ILE A 147 17.61 16.47 2.89
C ILE A 147 16.53 15.83 2.03
N VAL A 148 15.51 16.59 1.61
CA VAL A 148 14.37 16.06 0.87
C VAL A 148 14.80 15.39 -0.44
N PRO A 149 15.66 15.97 -1.30
CA PRO A 149 16.09 15.31 -2.52
C PRO A 149 16.80 13.98 -2.28
N GLN A 150 17.59 13.87 -1.21
CA GLN A 150 18.27 12.63 -0.87
C GLN A 150 17.30 11.56 -0.32
N LEU A 151 16.23 11.95 0.38
CA LEU A 151 15.22 11.04 0.93
C LEU A 151 14.19 10.60 -0.11
N LEU A 152 13.96 11.35 -1.17
CA LEU A 152 12.95 11.06 -2.19
C LEU A 152 12.99 9.59 -2.67
N PRO A 153 14.13 8.99 -3.02
CA PRO A 153 14.17 7.60 -3.47
C PRO A 153 13.67 6.60 -2.42
N ASN A 154 14.01 6.84 -1.15
CA ASN A 154 13.55 6.00 -0.04
C ASN A 154 12.07 6.17 0.22
N ILE A 155 11.53 7.40 0.11
CA ILE A 155 10.11 7.68 0.20
C ILE A 155 9.34 6.98 -0.93
N PHE A 156 9.84 7.02 -2.17
CA PHE A 156 9.22 6.29 -3.29
C PHE A 156 9.24 4.77 -3.11
N ALA A 157 10.38 4.23 -2.70
CA ALA A 157 10.48 2.81 -2.40
C ALA A 157 9.51 2.40 -1.28
N ALA A 158 9.46 3.18 -0.20
CA ALA A 158 8.52 2.98 0.90
C ALA A 158 7.06 3.04 0.42
N THR A 159 6.70 4.07 -0.38
CA THR A 159 5.34 4.24 -0.93
C THR A 159 4.94 3.03 -1.77
N ARG A 160 5.81 2.55 -2.64
CA ARG A 160 5.54 1.40 -3.51
C ARG A 160 5.22 0.14 -2.69
N TYR A 161 6.09 -0.19 -1.74
CA TYR A 161 5.88 -1.35 -0.87
C TYR A 161 4.65 -1.17 0.04
N GLY A 162 4.47 0.04 0.59
CA GLY A 162 3.33 0.36 1.44
C GLY A 162 2.00 0.23 0.70
N LEU A 163 1.89 0.72 -0.53
CA LEU A 163 0.69 0.57 -1.35
C LEU A 163 0.40 -0.91 -1.64
N GLY A 164 1.41 -1.72 -1.99
CA GLY A 164 1.25 -3.15 -2.22
C GLY A 164 0.72 -3.91 -1.00
N LEU A 165 1.03 -3.47 0.24
CA LEU A 165 0.45 -3.99 1.47
C LEU A 165 -0.94 -3.41 1.74
N ALA A 166 -1.14 -2.11 1.52
CA ALA A 166 -2.40 -1.41 1.78
C ALA A 166 -3.59 -2.04 1.05
N TRP A 167 -3.41 -2.45 -0.21
CA TRP A 167 -4.44 -3.13 -0.99
C TRP A 167 -4.91 -4.42 -0.33
N LYS A 168 -3.97 -5.24 0.14
CA LYS A 168 -4.29 -6.52 0.79
C LYS A 168 -5.09 -6.30 2.06
N VAL A 169 -4.71 -5.30 2.85
CA VAL A 169 -5.37 -4.98 4.12
C VAL A 169 -6.75 -4.39 3.88
N VAL A 170 -6.91 -3.47 2.91
CA VAL A 170 -8.22 -2.88 2.60
C VAL A 170 -9.23 -3.95 2.24
N VAL A 171 -8.91 -4.89 1.35
CA VAL A 171 -9.83 -5.98 0.98
C VAL A 171 -10.26 -6.77 2.19
N VAL A 172 -9.32 -7.11 3.10
CA VAL A 172 -9.64 -7.87 4.32
C VAL A 172 -10.54 -7.07 5.26
N VAL A 173 -10.26 -5.77 5.48
CA VAL A 173 -11.12 -4.93 6.34
C VAL A 173 -12.51 -4.76 5.75
N GLU A 174 -12.60 -4.60 4.43
CA GLU A 174 -13.87 -4.48 3.72
C GLU A 174 -14.76 -5.72 3.84
N MET A 175 -14.17 -6.90 3.98
CA MET A 175 -14.94 -8.12 4.20
C MET A 175 -15.75 -8.10 5.52
N PHE A 176 -15.28 -7.37 6.54
CA PHE A 176 -15.86 -7.39 7.88
C PHE A 176 -16.38 -6.04 8.36
N GLY A 177 -15.82 -4.94 7.86
CA GLY A 177 -15.96 -3.61 8.46
C GLY A 177 -16.63 -2.57 7.57
N THR A 178 -17.16 -2.94 6.39
CA THR A 178 -17.81 -1.99 5.50
C THR A 178 -19.02 -2.58 4.79
N SER A 179 -19.86 -1.70 4.20
CA SER A 179 -21.04 -2.09 3.41
C SER A 179 -20.84 -1.95 1.90
N ASN A 180 -19.62 -1.62 1.47
CA ASN A 180 -19.24 -1.47 0.06
C ASN A 180 -17.73 -1.66 -0.11
N GLY A 181 -17.26 -1.76 -1.34
CA GLY A 181 -15.87 -2.07 -1.68
C GLY A 181 -15.74 -3.46 -2.29
N VAL A 182 -14.56 -3.76 -2.84
CA VAL A 182 -14.27 -5.05 -3.49
C VAL A 182 -14.31 -6.19 -2.46
N GLY A 183 -13.68 -6.00 -1.29
CA GLY A 183 -13.67 -7.00 -0.24
C GLY A 183 -15.06 -7.33 0.29
N TYR A 184 -15.93 -6.32 0.41
CA TYR A 184 -17.34 -6.52 0.77
C TYR A 184 -18.06 -7.42 -0.25
N GLN A 185 -17.86 -7.20 -1.55
CA GLN A 185 -18.50 -7.98 -2.61
C GLN A 185 -17.96 -9.42 -2.66
N VAL A 186 -16.67 -9.60 -2.44
CA VAL A 186 -16.07 -10.94 -2.29
C VAL A 186 -16.73 -11.68 -1.11
N MET A 187 -16.85 -11.04 0.06
CA MET A 187 -17.48 -11.64 1.24
C MET A 187 -18.97 -11.94 1.02
N LYS A 188 -19.71 -11.02 0.39
CA LYS A 188 -21.11 -11.23 0.02
C LYS A 188 -21.29 -12.43 -0.90
N SER A 189 -20.44 -12.58 -1.91
CA SER A 189 -20.45 -13.74 -2.81
C SER A 189 -20.11 -15.03 -2.07
N TYR A 190 -19.14 -14.97 -1.15
CA TYR A 190 -18.75 -16.10 -0.31
C TYR A 190 -19.90 -16.57 0.60
N GLN A 191 -20.60 -15.66 1.26
CA GLN A 191 -21.71 -15.97 2.17
C GLN A 191 -22.88 -16.69 1.49
N VAL A 192 -23.10 -16.46 0.21
CA VAL A 192 -24.13 -17.15 -0.59
C VAL A 192 -23.56 -18.32 -1.40
N PHE A 193 -22.32 -18.75 -1.11
CA PHE A 193 -21.62 -19.83 -1.80
C PHE A 193 -21.52 -19.65 -3.33
N ASN A 194 -21.53 -18.39 -3.81
CA ASN A 194 -21.33 -18.06 -5.21
C ASN A 194 -19.82 -17.99 -5.55
N MET A 195 -19.25 -19.15 -5.88
CA MET A 195 -17.83 -19.25 -6.22
C MET A 195 -17.46 -18.48 -7.49
N GLU A 196 -18.37 -18.38 -8.48
CA GLU A 196 -18.17 -17.58 -9.69
C GLU A 196 -17.97 -16.10 -9.34
N GLY A 197 -18.82 -15.56 -8.48
CA GLY A 197 -18.73 -14.21 -7.99
C GLY A 197 -17.43 -13.94 -7.23
N VAL A 198 -17.03 -14.85 -6.32
CA VAL A 198 -15.76 -14.72 -5.58
C VAL A 198 -14.57 -14.63 -6.52
N ILE A 199 -14.48 -15.53 -7.50
CA ILE A 199 -13.36 -15.56 -8.44
C ILE A 199 -13.43 -14.38 -9.42
N ALA A 200 -14.63 -14.02 -9.91
CA ALA A 200 -14.80 -12.88 -10.81
C ALA A 200 -14.36 -11.56 -10.16
N TRP A 201 -14.79 -11.29 -8.92
CA TRP A 201 -14.36 -10.11 -8.15
C TRP A 201 -12.85 -10.11 -7.91
N THR A 202 -12.28 -11.27 -7.55
CA THR A 202 -10.84 -11.39 -7.32
C THR A 202 -10.04 -11.14 -8.58
N LEU A 203 -10.43 -11.73 -9.72
CA LEU A 203 -9.72 -11.53 -11.00
C LEU A 203 -9.81 -10.09 -11.50
N THR A 204 -11.01 -9.49 -11.49
CA THR A 204 -11.17 -8.09 -11.90
C THR A 204 -10.37 -7.14 -11.01
N PHE A 205 -10.34 -7.40 -9.69
CA PHE A 205 -9.50 -6.64 -8.76
C PHE A 205 -8.02 -6.79 -9.08
N VAL A 206 -7.51 -8.01 -9.26
CA VAL A 206 -6.08 -8.25 -9.59
C VAL A 206 -5.69 -7.57 -10.90
N VAL A 207 -6.51 -7.66 -11.95
CA VAL A 207 -6.25 -6.99 -13.23
C VAL A 207 -6.20 -5.47 -13.04
N ALA A 208 -7.16 -4.89 -12.32
CA ALA A 208 -7.16 -3.46 -12.04
C ALA A 208 -5.94 -3.02 -11.23
N MET A 209 -5.52 -3.83 -10.25
CA MET A 209 -4.33 -3.56 -9.45
C MET A 209 -3.05 -3.57 -10.28
N ILE A 210 -2.91 -4.55 -11.19
CA ILE A 210 -1.78 -4.60 -12.11
C ILE A 210 -1.73 -3.33 -12.96
N ILE A 211 -2.86 -2.90 -13.52
CA ILE A 211 -2.93 -1.69 -14.35
C ILE A 211 -2.54 -0.45 -13.53
N ILE A 212 -3.05 -0.32 -12.32
CA ILE A 212 -2.77 0.83 -11.45
C ILE A 212 -1.30 0.84 -11.01
N GLU A 213 -0.79 -0.30 -10.54
CA GLU A 213 0.58 -0.40 -10.04
C GLU A 213 1.60 -0.13 -11.15
N TYR A 214 1.48 -0.79 -12.29
CA TYR A 214 2.41 -0.60 -13.41
C TYR A 214 2.20 0.74 -14.13
N GLY A 215 0.96 1.23 -14.23
CA GLY A 215 0.67 2.50 -14.90
C GLY A 215 1.06 3.72 -14.07
N MET A 216 0.57 3.82 -12.85
CA MET A 216 0.73 5.02 -12.03
C MET A 216 2.09 5.10 -11.33
N ILE A 217 2.51 4.01 -10.66
CA ILE A 217 3.71 4.05 -9.81
C ILE A 217 4.96 4.17 -10.68
N ASN A 218 5.09 3.39 -11.74
CA ASN A 218 6.24 3.48 -12.64
C ASN A 218 6.31 4.82 -13.38
N PHE A 219 5.15 5.40 -13.72
CA PHE A 219 5.11 6.72 -14.36
C PHE A 219 5.56 7.83 -13.40
N ALA A 220 5.07 7.83 -12.16
CA ALA A 220 5.45 8.78 -11.13
C ALA A 220 6.94 8.68 -10.78
N GLU A 221 7.44 7.46 -10.56
CA GLU A 221 8.85 7.21 -10.27
C GLU A 221 9.76 7.71 -11.38
N ARG A 222 9.47 7.39 -12.64
CA ARG A 222 10.28 7.84 -13.81
C ARG A 222 10.35 9.36 -13.93
N ARG A 223 9.27 10.09 -13.62
CA ARG A 223 9.26 11.55 -13.68
C ARG A 223 10.00 12.20 -12.52
N LEU A 224 9.85 11.66 -11.33
CA LEU A 224 10.36 12.26 -10.10
C LEU A 224 11.83 11.87 -9.80
N THR A 225 12.33 10.77 -10.41
CA THR A 225 13.74 10.35 -10.30
C THR A 225 14.54 10.55 -11.60
N ALA A 226 13.98 11.26 -12.59
CA ALA A 226 14.63 11.49 -13.90
C ALA A 226 15.98 12.23 -13.81
N TRP A 227 16.23 12.97 -12.74
CA TRP A 227 17.48 13.69 -12.48
C TRP A 227 18.63 12.79 -12.01
N ARG A 228 18.36 11.54 -11.61
CA ARG A 228 19.41 10.59 -11.19
C ARG A 228 20.12 9.98 -12.39
N PRO A 229 21.47 10.03 -12.45
CA PRO A 229 22.21 9.30 -13.49
C PRO A 229 21.92 7.78 -13.36
N LYS A 230 21.54 7.16 -14.48
CA LYS A 230 21.43 5.71 -14.56
C LYS A 230 22.84 5.13 -14.55
N ILE A 231 23.26 4.59 -13.43
CA ILE A 231 24.55 3.86 -13.35
C ILE A 231 24.28 2.47 -13.91
N ASP A 232 24.61 2.26 -15.19
CA ASP A 232 24.64 0.94 -15.82
C ASP A 232 25.88 0.17 -15.34
N VAL A 233 25.84 -0.39 -14.12
CA VAL A 233 26.97 -1.12 -13.50
C VAL A 233 27.25 -2.45 -14.20
N TRP A 234 26.35 -2.95 -15.03
CA TRP A 234 26.41 -4.31 -15.62
C TRP A 234 26.49 -4.37 -17.15
N ARG A 235 26.77 -3.26 -17.84
CA ARG A 235 27.15 -3.33 -19.25
C ARG A 235 28.68 -3.36 -19.38
N ARG A 236 29.25 -4.50 -19.23
CA ARG A 236 30.51 -4.91 -19.81
C ARG A 236 30.32 -6.21 -20.55
#